data_f7afaa606434b0c8525d48d088031756
#
_entry.id   f7afaa606434b0c8525d48d088031756
#
_cell.length_a   1.000
_cell.length_b   1.000
_cell.length_c   1.000
_cell.angle_alpha   90.00
_cell.angle_beta   90.00
_cell.angle_gamma   90.00
#
_symmetry.space_group_name_H-M   'P 1'
#
loop_
_entity.id
_entity.type
_entity.pdbx_description
1 polymer ?
#
loop_
_entity_poly.entity_id
_entity_poly.type
_entity_poly.pdbx_seq_one_letter_code
_entity_poly.pdbx_strand_id
1 'polypeptide(L)'
;MIKAATTLIALLLTAEPGSEAVEVRDRGTVDLASFECRDTPRSTLIQRACYDRAQATMIVSVKGTYHQYCNLPPATFDDLMAAPSMGQFFRQNVEGTDSDGRYECRSGRVTGY
;
A
#
# COMPACT_ATOMS: atom_id res chain seq x y z
N MET A 1 -22.04 -46.04 8.32
CA MET A 1 -21.88 -45.64 8.14
C MET A 1 -21.52 -44.59 7.68
N ILE A 2 -21.19 -44.03 7.56
CA ILE A 2 -20.87 -43.17 7.25
C ILE A 2 -20.61 -42.16 7.18
N LYS A 3 -20.36 -41.63 7.19
CA LYS A 3 -20.15 -40.77 7.15
C LYS A 3 -19.52 -39.91 6.89
N ALA A 4 -19.19 -39.54 6.86
CA ALA A 4 -18.74 -38.87 6.80
C ALA A 4 -18.29 -37.94 6.14
N ALA A 5 -17.94 -37.55 5.90
CA ALA A 5 -17.56 -36.78 5.26
C ALA A 5 -17.64 -35.53 5.20
N THR A 6 -17.73 -34.99 5.01
CA THR A 6 -18.00 -33.89 5.03
C THR A 6 -17.19 -32.98 5.38
N THR A 7 -16.97 -32.55 5.51
CA THR A 7 -16.30 -31.75 6.00
C THR A 7 -15.49 -30.99 5.34
N LEU A 8 -14.94 -30.95 4.90
CA LEU A 8 -14.10 -30.33 4.29
C LEU A 8 -14.38 -29.14 3.82
N ILE A 9 -15.13 -28.79 3.58
CA ILE A 9 -15.52 -27.70 3.11
C ILE A 9 -15.01 -26.55 3.62
N ALA A 10 -15.05 -26.37 4.68
CA ALA A 10 -14.64 -25.27 5.27
C ALA A 10 -13.49 -24.68 4.71
N LEU A 11 -12.66 -25.30 4.50
CA LEU A 11 -11.56 -24.72 4.10
C LEU A 11 -11.65 -23.83 3.14
N LEU A 12 -12.29 -23.99 2.39
CA LEU A 12 -12.31 -23.19 1.35
C LEU A 12 -12.42 -21.88 1.64
N LEU A 13 -13.05 -21.54 2.41
CA LEU A 13 -13.28 -20.26 2.60
C LEU A 13 -12.16 -19.60 2.90
N THR A 14 -11.40 -20.02 3.23
CA THR A 14 -10.36 -19.39 3.67
C THR A 14 -9.71 -18.73 2.74
N ALA A 15 -9.62 -18.80 2.27
CA ALA A 15 -9.01 -18.27 1.42
C ALA A 15 -8.34 -17.32 0.93
N GLU A 16 -8.30 -16.64 0.32
CA GLU A 16 -7.70 -15.66 -0.24
C GLU A 16 -7.02 -14.70 0.49
N PRO A 17 -6.07 -14.95 1.16
CA PRO A 17 -5.28 -13.99 1.83
C PRO A 17 -4.73 -13.13 0.79
N GLY A 18 -4.53 -11.99 0.96
CA GLY A 18 -3.90 -11.16 -0.03
C GLY A 18 -4.80 -10.62 -1.08
N SER A 19 -6.06 -10.87 -0.97
CA SER A 19 -6.93 -10.33 -1.95
C SER A 19 -7.64 -9.08 -1.47
N GLU A 20 -7.02 -8.33 -0.62
CA GLU A 20 -7.61 -7.11 -0.12
C GLU A 20 -7.56 -6.01 -1.18
N ALA A 21 -8.59 -5.21 -1.24
CA ALA A 21 -8.62 -4.08 -2.14
C ALA A 21 -9.01 -2.84 -1.37
N VAL A 22 -8.45 -1.70 -1.70
CA VAL A 22 -8.74 -0.46 -1.00
C VAL A 22 -9.03 0.63 -2.01
N GLU A 23 -9.77 1.63 -1.58
CA GLU A 23 -10.05 2.78 -2.41
C GLU A 23 -8.90 3.77 -2.27
N VAL A 24 -8.25 4.09 -3.36
CA VAL A 24 -7.10 4.98 -3.36
C VAL A 24 -7.51 6.30 -4.00
N ARG A 25 -7.17 7.39 -3.35
CA ARG A 25 -7.56 8.69 -3.82
C ARG A 25 -7.11 8.92 -5.25
N ASP A 26 -8.04 9.35 -6.07
CA ASP A 26 -7.79 9.67 -7.47
C ASP A 26 -7.39 8.47 -8.32
N ARG A 27 -7.46 7.27 -7.77
CA ARG A 27 -7.08 6.07 -8.53
C ARG A 27 -8.17 5.01 -8.55
N GLY A 28 -9.11 5.08 -7.63
CA GLY A 28 -10.15 4.06 -7.54
C GLY A 28 -9.70 2.88 -6.72
N THR A 29 -10.29 1.75 -6.95
CA THR A 29 -10.03 0.56 -6.17
C THR A 29 -8.75 -0.11 -6.65
N VAL A 30 -7.86 -0.40 -5.73
CA VAL A 30 -6.59 -1.04 -6.04
C VAL A 30 -6.47 -2.33 -5.25
N ASP A 31 -6.09 -3.41 -5.94
CA ASP A 31 -5.91 -4.70 -5.32
C ASP A 31 -4.53 -4.75 -4.69
N LEU A 32 -4.44 -5.08 -3.43
CA LEU A 32 -3.19 -5.10 -2.71
C LEU A 32 -2.50 -6.47 -2.71
N ALA A 33 -2.93 -7.39 -3.56
CA ALA A 33 -2.37 -8.74 -3.55
C ALA A 33 -0.85 -8.77 -3.74
N SER A 34 -0.31 -7.88 -4.54
CA SER A 34 1.13 -7.86 -4.77
C SER A 34 1.88 -6.96 -3.81
N PHE A 35 1.19 -6.34 -2.88
CA PHE A 35 1.82 -5.40 -1.96
C PHE A 35 2.09 -6.06 -0.62
N GLU A 36 3.17 -5.62 -0.01
CA GLU A 36 3.50 -6.03 1.33
C GLU A 36 3.02 -4.91 2.23
N CYS A 37 2.05 -5.17 3.06
CA CYS A 37 1.45 -4.13 3.89
C CYS A 37 1.81 -4.27 5.35
N ARG A 38 2.01 -3.16 6.02
CA ARG A 38 2.28 -3.14 7.44
C ARG A 38 1.49 -2.05 8.11
N ASP A 39 0.90 -2.38 9.25
CA ASP A 39 0.23 -1.39 10.04
C ASP A 39 1.29 -0.58 10.79
N THR A 40 1.03 0.69 10.98
CA THR A 40 2.01 1.55 11.60
C THR A 40 1.40 2.29 12.78
N PRO A 41 1.07 1.57 13.85
CA PRO A 41 0.37 2.18 14.98
C PRO A 41 1.17 3.23 15.72
N ARG A 42 2.48 3.25 15.55
CA ARG A 42 3.28 4.26 16.22
C ARG A 42 3.20 5.63 15.56
N SER A 43 2.58 5.71 14.42
CA SER A 43 2.45 6.99 13.73
C SER A 43 1.02 7.48 13.83
N THR A 44 0.83 8.76 14.10
CA THR A 44 -0.51 9.32 14.12
C THR A 44 -0.91 9.78 12.73
N LEU A 45 0.04 10.02 11.85
CA LEU A 45 -0.26 10.48 10.51
C LEU A 45 -0.52 9.31 9.57
N ILE A 46 0.27 8.26 9.68
CA ILE A 46 0.20 7.13 8.78
C ILE A 46 -0.31 5.90 9.53
N GLN A 47 -1.38 5.32 9.07
CA GLN A 47 -1.97 4.16 9.73
C GLN A 47 -1.51 2.85 9.13
N ARG A 48 -1.12 2.88 7.85
CA ARG A 48 -0.73 1.65 7.17
C ARG A 48 0.09 2.00 5.96
N ALA A 49 1.10 1.21 5.66
CA ALA A 49 1.93 1.43 4.49
C ALA A 49 2.10 0.13 3.73
N CYS A 50 1.84 0.15 2.44
CA CYS A 50 1.92 -1.01 1.59
C CYS A 50 2.90 -0.73 0.45
N TYR A 51 3.76 -1.66 0.15
CA TYR A 51 4.77 -1.43 -0.89
C TYR A 51 4.86 -2.63 -1.83
N ASP A 52 4.93 -2.36 -3.12
CA ASP A 52 5.12 -3.38 -4.14
C ASP A 52 6.52 -3.16 -4.70
N ARG A 53 7.46 -4.03 -4.33
CA ARG A 53 8.85 -3.85 -4.73
C ARG A 53 9.06 -4.03 -6.23
N ALA A 54 8.25 -4.85 -6.85
CA ALA A 54 8.40 -5.09 -8.28
C ALA A 54 8.02 -3.86 -9.09
N GLN A 55 7.08 -3.09 -8.58
CA GLN A 55 6.63 -1.90 -9.30
C GLN A 55 7.09 -0.60 -8.69
N ALA A 56 7.81 -0.67 -7.59
CA ALA A 56 8.27 0.51 -6.87
C ALA A 56 7.09 1.46 -6.55
N THR A 57 6.02 0.88 -6.09
CA THR A 57 4.79 1.62 -5.83
C THR A 57 4.40 1.48 -4.37
N MET A 58 4.08 2.58 -3.73
CA MET A 58 3.63 2.57 -2.34
C MET A 58 2.21 3.08 -2.25
N ILE A 59 1.41 2.39 -1.44
CA ILE A 59 0.08 2.86 -1.10
C ILE A 59 0.09 3.06 0.40
N VAL A 60 -0.25 4.23 0.86
CA VAL A 60 -0.16 4.57 2.27
C VAL A 60 -1.42 5.24 2.73
N SER A 61 -1.90 4.86 3.92
CA SER A 61 -3.08 5.46 4.50
C SER A 61 -2.64 6.64 5.35
N VAL A 62 -3.00 7.84 4.95
CA VAL A 62 -2.65 9.05 5.65
C VAL A 62 -3.94 9.66 6.16
N LYS A 63 -4.08 9.69 7.48
CA LYS A 63 -5.30 10.21 8.11
C LYS A 63 -6.55 9.55 7.55
N GLY A 64 -6.46 8.27 7.35
CA GLY A 64 -7.61 7.49 6.91
C GLY A 64 -7.87 7.44 5.43
N THR A 65 -7.06 8.11 4.63
CA THR A 65 -7.23 8.12 3.19
C THR A 65 -6.01 7.46 2.53
N TYR A 66 -6.25 6.54 1.63
CA TYR A 66 -5.14 5.89 0.93
C TYR A 66 -4.67 6.73 -0.23
N HIS A 67 -3.36 6.89 -0.34
CA HIS A 67 -2.71 7.62 -1.43
C HIS A 67 -1.68 6.73 -2.07
N GLN A 68 -1.47 6.89 -3.36
CA GLN A 68 -0.50 6.07 -4.06
C GLN A 68 0.66 6.93 -4.57
N TYR A 69 1.86 6.41 -4.41
CA TYR A 69 3.07 7.07 -4.88
C TYR A 69 3.81 6.09 -5.77
N CYS A 70 4.27 6.55 -6.92
CA CYS A 70 4.90 5.71 -7.92
C CYS A 70 6.38 6.02 -8.04
N ASN A 71 7.14 5.06 -8.50
CA ASN A 71 8.59 5.22 -8.67
C ASN A 71 9.28 5.57 -7.36
N LEU A 72 8.78 5.02 -6.27
CA LEU A 72 9.37 5.25 -4.97
C LEU A 72 10.43 4.18 -4.74
N PRO A 73 11.70 4.55 -4.57
CA PRO A 73 12.73 3.53 -4.43
C PRO A 73 12.54 2.68 -3.18
N PRO A 74 12.92 1.42 -3.21
CA PRO A 74 12.76 0.57 -2.03
C PRO A 74 13.50 1.12 -0.82
N ALA A 75 14.65 1.76 -1.04
CA ALA A 75 15.40 2.34 0.09
C ALA A 75 14.59 3.43 0.77
N THR A 76 13.84 4.22 0.00
CA THR A 76 13.02 5.28 0.58
C THR A 76 11.90 4.67 1.41
N PHE A 77 11.30 3.59 0.93
CA PHE A 77 10.26 2.92 1.71
C PHE A 77 10.86 2.34 2.99
N ASP A 78 12.02 1.71 2.90
CA ASP A 78 12.64 1.11 4.07
C ASP A 78 13.03 2.19 5.08
N ASP A 79 13.50 3.34 4.62
CA ASP A 79 13.85 4.43 5.51
C ASP A 79 12.61 5.01 6.18
N LEU A 80 11.51 5.07 5.46
CA LEU A 80 10.25 5.52 6.05
C LEU A 80 9.85 4.58 7.19
N MET A 81 9.94 3.28 6.94
CA MET A 81 9.51 2.31 7.95
C MET A 81 10.43 2.33 9.16
N ALA A 82 11.67 2.73 8.99
CA ALA A 82 12.62 2.78 10.09
C ALA A 82 12.74 4.16 10.74
N ALA A 83 12.09 5.16 10.19
CA ALA A 83 12.27 6.52 10.67
C ALA A 83 11.74 6.70 12.10
N PRO A 84 12.43 7.44 12.95
CA PRO A 84 11.94 7.69 14.28
C PRO A 84 10.58 8.40 14.28
N SER A 85 10.37 9.27 13.30
CA SER A 85 9.08 9.89 13.11
C SER A 85 8.68 9.64 11.68
N MET A 86 7.77 8.70 11.48
CA MET A 86 7.34 8.36 10.13
C MET A 86 6.62 9.53 9.48
N GLY A 87 5.83 10.26 10.25
CA GLY A 87 5.09 11.37 9.68
C GLY A 87 6.00 12.46 9.18
N GLN A 88 7.05 12.75 9.95
CA GLN A 88 7.98 13.78 9.53
C GLN A 88 8.77 13.34 8.31
N PHE A 89 9.25 12.09 8.32
CA PHE A 89 9.98 11.57 7.17
C PHE A 89 9.10 11.62 5.93
N PHE A 90 7.85 11.21 6.07
CA PHE A 90 6.94 11.17 4.93
C PHE A 90 6.76 12.58 4.37
N ARG A 91 6.53 13.55 5.22
CA ARG A 91 6.33 14.90 4.74
C ARG A 91 7.56 15.49 4.08
N GLN A 92 8.73 15.16 4.58
CA GLN A 92 9.95 15.74 4.06
C GLN A 92 10.49 15.01 2.85
N ASN A 93 10.31 13.70 2.78
CA ASN A 93 10.97 12.91 1.76
C ASN A 93 10.05 12.29 0.72
N VAL A 94 8.79 12.23 0.97
CA VAL A 94 7.85 11.65 0.03
C VAL A 94 6.88 12.74 -0.46
N GLU A 95 6.16 13.33 0.48
CA GLU A 95 5.19 14.33 0.11
C GLU A 95 5.82 15.68 -0.16
N GLY A 96 6.73 16.05 0.69
CA GLY A 96 7.31 17.37 0.60
C GLY A 96 8.14 17.61 -0.62
N THR A 97 8.64 16.56 -1.22
CA THR A 97 9.47 16.80 -2.36
C THR A 97 8.62 16.97 -3.55
N ASP A 98 7.36 16.89 -3.35
CA ASP A 98 6.53 16.90 -4.42
C ASP A 98 6.25 18.18 -5.01
N SER A 99 6.83 19.17 -4.64
CA SER A 99 6.69 20.37 -5.39
C SER A 99 6.97 19.99 -6.82
N ASP A 100 7.72 18.90 -7.06
CA ASP A 100 7.96 18.46 -8.37
C ASP A 100 7.11 17.28 -8.72
N GLY A 101 6.34 16.77 -7.82
CA GLY A 101 5.57 15.58 -8.07
C GLY A 101 6.42 14.38 -8.33
N ARG A 102 7.61 14.33 -7.70
CA ARG A 102 8.54 13.26 -7.98
C ARG A 102 7.95 11.87 -7.89
N TYR A 103 7.18 11.59 -6.87
CA TYR A 103 6.62 10.27 -6.70
C TYR A 103 5.15 10.20 -7.06
N GLU A 104 4.67 11.23 -7.72
CA GLU A 104 3.29 11.26 -8.08
C GLU A 104 3.01 10.31 -9.22
N CYS A 105 1.94 9.56 -9.15
CA CYS A 105 1.62 8.61 -10.20
C CYS A 105 0.91 9.33 -11.32
N ARG A 106 1.53 9.36 -12.48
CA ARG A 106 0.95 10.08 -13.56
C ARG A 106 0.47 9.20 -14.62
N SER A 107 -0.01 8.07 -14.22
CA SER A 107 -0.37 7.15 -15.16
C SER A 107 -1.15 7.68 -16.29
N GLY A 108 -1.97 8.40 -16.03
CA GLY A 108 -2.76 8.82 -17.11
C GLY A 108 -2.03 9.43 -18.18
N ARG A 109 -1.15 9.92 -17.92
CA ARG A 109 -0.57 10.66 -18.80
C ARG A 109 0.34 10.12 -19.47
N VAL A 110 0.38 9.70 -19.42
CA VAL A 110 1.18 9.13 -19.96
C VAL A 110 1.21 9.05 -21.07
N THR A 111 0.91 9.03 -21.32
CA THR A 111 0.77 8.76 -22.25
C THR A 111 0.89 9.40 -23.06
N GLY A 112 1.06 9.80 -22.92
CA GLY A 112 1.13 10.24 -23.45
C GLY A 112 1.41 10.68 -24.07
N TYR A 113 1.52 10.95 -24.04
CA TYR A 113 1.83 11.34 -24.44
C TYR A 113 2.07 11.45 -24.89
#